data_168bf9a6da7dadeb2796cd38d181ab7c
#
_entry.id   168bf9a6da7dadeb2796cd38d181ab7c
#
_cell.length_a   1.000
_cell.length_b   1.000
_cell.length_c   1.000
_cell.angle_alpha   90.00
_cell.angle_beta   90.00
_cell.angle_gamma   90.00
#
_symmetry.space_group_name_H-M   'P 1'
#
loop_
_entity.id
_entity.type
_entity.pdbx_description
1 polymer ?
#
loop_
_entity_poly.entity_id
_entity_poly.type
_entity_poly.pdbx_seq_one_letter_code
_entity_poly.pdbx_strand_id
1 'polypeptide(L)'
;MAVRRVKADSDHLESLEQLRFALDVRMEAQIKINDVEWYIGFDSEGKRIISKDNGDFDYHFKDTDDVDEILDYVIDGKKIRDQWQDIVIVAM
;
A
#
# COMPACT_ATOMS: atom_id res chain seq x y z
N MET A 1 -14.73 6.02 -18.53
CA MET A 1 -14.44 5.46 -18.13
C MET A 1 -13.71 5.23 -17.90
N ALA A 2 -13.71 5.07 -17.54
CA ALA A 2 -13.21 4.72 -17.16
C ALA A 2 -12.41 4.19 -17.01
N VAL A 3 -12.10 4.10 -16.59
CA VAL A 3 -11.33 3.63 -16.36
C VAL A 3 -10.88 2.70 -16.60
N ARG A 4 -10.53 2.39 -16.79
CA ARG A 4 -10.14 1.51 -16.86
C ARG A 4 -9.62 0.76 -16.18
N ARG A 5 -10.15 -0.04 -16.19
CA ARG A 5 -9.70 -0.85 -15.22
C ARG A 5 -8.62 -1.69 -15.63
N VAL A 6 -7.61 -1.72 -14.89
CA VAL A 6 -6.40 -2.47 -15.15
C VAL A 6 -6.67 -3.96 -14.96
N LYS A 7 -6.06 -4.80 -15.80
CA LYS A 7 -6.20 -6.23 -15.65
C LYS A 7 -5.33 -6.75 -14.54
N ALA A 8 -5.67 -7.93 -14.01
CA ALA A 8 -4.97 -8.47 -12.88
C ALA A 8 -3.48 -8.66 -13.13
N ASP A 9 -3.10 -9.14 -14.31
CA ASP A 9 -1.70 -9.37 -14.60
C ASP A 9 -0.95 -8.09 -14.92
N SER A 10 -1.65 -7.00 -15.16
CA SER A 10 -1.04 -5.69 -15.36
C SER A 10 -1.24 -4.77 -14.16
N ASP A 11 -1.83 -5.28 -13.09
CA ASP A 11 -2.05 -4.49 -11.88
C ASP A 11 -0.86 -4.53 -10.93
N HIS A 12 0.18 -5.27 -11.26
CA HIS A 12 1.36 -5.31 -10.43
C HIS A 12 2.11 -3.99 -10.49
N LEU A 13 2.78 -3.66 -9.39
CA LEU A 13 3.66 -2.50 -9.39
C LEU A 13 4.75 -2.69 -10.44
N GLU A 14 5.02 -1.64 -11.20
CA GLU A 14 6.07 -1.67 -12.20
C GLU A 14 7.44 -1.41 -11.57
N SER A 15 7.46 -0.73 -10.43
CA SER A 15 8.68 -0.45 -9.70
C SER A 15 8.33 -0.04 -8.28
N LEU A 16 9.31 -0.13 -7.40
CA LEU A 16 9.13 0.36 -6.04
C LEU A 16 8.89 1.87 -6.05
N GLU A 17 9.50 2.58 -6.98
CA GLU A 17 9.35 4.03 -7.08
C GLU A 17 7.93 4.44 -7.38
N GLN A 18 7.18 3.61 -8.11
CA GLN A 18 5.78 3.91 -8.37
C GLN A 18 5.00 4.00 -7.07
N LEU A 19 5.21 3.05 -6.17
CA LEU A 19 4.54 3.07 -4.87
C LEU A 19 5.05 4.22 -4.01
N ARG A 20 6.38 4.43 -4.00
CA ARG A 20 6.95 5.52 -3.23
C ARG A 20 6.38 6.86 -3.66
N PHE A 21 6.27 7.09 -4.98
CA PHE A 21 5.72 8.34 -5.48
C PHE A 21 4.28 8.53 -5.02
N ALA A 22 3.47 7.49 -5.14
CA ALA A 22 2.07 7.58 -4.73
C ALA A 22 1.95 7.96 -3.26
N LEU A 23 2.77 7.34 -2.41
CA LEU A 23 2.75 7.63 -0.98
C LEU A 23 3.28 9.02 -0.68
N ASP A 24 4.30 9.47 -1.43
CA ASP A 24 4.86 10.82 -1.24
C ASP A 24 3.85 11.91 -1.53
N VAL A 25 2.98 11.70 -2.52
CA VAL A 25 1.95 12.70 -2.86
C VAL A 25 0.65 12.45 -2.10
N ARG A 26 0.70 11.64 -1.06
CA ARG A 26 -0.40 11.38 -0.12
C ARG A 26 -1.60 10.68 -0.75
N MET A 27 -1.37 9.84 -1.73
CA MET A 27 -2.43 9.01 -2.28
C MET A 27 -2.69 7.83 -1.37
N GLU A 28 -3.96 7.44 -1.30
CA GLU A 28 -4.32 6.21 -0.63
C GLU A 28 -4.08 5.05 -1.57
N ALA A 29 -3.72 3.91 -1.02
CA ALA A 29 -3.43 2.73 -1.83
C ALA A 29 -4.11 1.51 -1.25
N GLN A 30 -4.83 0.78 -2.11
CA GLN A 30 -5.31 -0.55 -1.78
C GLN A 30 -4.47 -1.53 -2.57
N ILE A 31 -3.81 -2.42 -1.87
CA ILE A 31 -2.90 -3.38 -2.48
C ILE A 31 -3.22 -4.78 -1.98
N LYS A 32 -2.73 -5.77 -2.71
CA LYS A 32 -2.89 -7.16 -2.33
C LYS A 32 -1.52 -7.80 -2.28
N ILE A 33 -1.23 -8.46 -1.17
CA ILE A 33 0.00 -9.22 -0.97
C ILE A 33 -0.40 -10.60 -0.51
N ASN A 34 0.03 -11.63 -1.22
CA ASN A 34 -0.29 -13.04 -0.89
C ASN A 34 -1.79 -13.24 -0.72
N ASP A 35 -2.57 -12.65 -1.64
CA ASP A 35 -4.03 -12.75 -1.67
C ASP A 35 -4.74 -12.09 -0.51
N VAL A 36 -4.04 -11.30 0.28
CA VAL A 36 -4.63 -10.52 1.37
C VAL A 36 -4.61 -9.05 0.99
N GLU A 37 -5.76 -8.39 1.08
CA GLU A 37 -5.84 -6.97 0.75
C GLU A 37 -5.41 -6.12 1.94
N TRP A 38 -4.67 -5.07 1.62
CA TRP A 38 -4.19 -4.11 2.60
C TRP A 38 -4.53 -2.71 2.12
N TYR A 39 -4.85 -1.85 3.07
CA TYR A 39 -5.15 -0.45 2.79
C TYR A 39 -4.10 0.42 3.46
N ILE A 40 -3.48 1.30 2.68
CA ILE A 40 -2.55 2.29 3.19
C ILE A 40 -3.18 3.65 2.98
N GLY A 41 -3.45 4.35 4.06
CA GLY A 41 -4.12 5.63 3.96
C GLY A 41 -3.99 6.43 5.25
N PHE A 42 -5.06 7.10 5.63
CA PHE A 42 -5.03 8.01 6.76
C PHE A 42 -6.21 7.74 7.69
N ASP A 43 -6.00 7.95 8.98
CA ASP A 43 -7.09 7.86 9.94
C ASP A 43 -7.86 9.21 9.99
N SER A 44 -8.85 9.28 10.88
CA SER A 44 -9.70 10.48 10.97
C SER A 44 -8.93 11.71 11.42
N GLU A 45 -7.74 11.52 11.99
CA GLU A 45 -6.89 12.64 12.44
C GLU A 45 -5.83 12.99 11.39
N GLY A 46 -5.85 12.31 10.24
CA GLY A 46 -4.90 12.58 9.19
C GLY A 46 -3.57 11.89 9.36
N LYS A 47 -3.49 10.92 10.26
CA LYS A 47 -2.25 10.17 10.48
C LYS A 47 -2.21 8.93 9.61
N ARG A 48 -1.02 8.57 9.17
CA ARG A 48 -0.84 7.45 8.25
C ARG A 48 -1.09 6.12 8.94
N ILE A 49 -1.86 5.26 8.28
CA ILE A 49 -2.14 3.92 8.79
C ILE A 49 -2.01 2.89 7.69
N ILE A 50 -1.85 1.64 8.10
CA ILE A 50 -2.04 0.49 7.22
C ILE A 50 -2.99 -0.47 7.92
N SER A 51 -3.93 -1.02 7.18
CA SER A 51 -4.92 -1.93 7.76
C SER A 51 -5.22 -3.07 6.80
N LYS A 52 -5.70 -4.18 7.34
CA LYS A 52 -6.20 -5.26 6.51
C LYS A 52 -7.61 -4.94 6.06
N ASP A 53 -7.95 -5.44 4.88
CA ASP A 53 -9.22 -5.14 4.25
C ASP A 53 -10.41 -5.53 5.13
N ASN A 54 -10.29 -6.62 5.88
CA ASN A 54 -11.41 -7.08 6.71
C ASN A 54 -11.55 -6.30 8.02
N GLY A 55 -10.69 -5.30 8.24
CA GLY A 55 -10.77 -4.46 9.42
C GLY A 55 -10.26 -5.10 10.70
N ASP A 56 -9.64 -6.27 10.61
CA ASP A 56 -9.16 -6.97 11.79
C ASP A 56 -7.90 -6.37 12.37
N PHE A 57 -7.22 -5.52 11.62
CA PHE A 57 -5.91 -5.05 12.04
C PHE A 57 -5.63 -3.67 11.48
N ASP A 58 -5.20 -2.77 12.36
CA ASP A 58 -4.74 -1.43 11.99
C ASP A 58 -3.41 -1.17 12.63
N TYR A 59 -2.48 -0.58 11.89
CA TYR A 59 -1.23 -0.12 12.45
C TYR A 59 -1.05 1.36 12.12
N HIS A 60 -0.73 2.15 13.13
CA HIS A 60 -0.51 3.59 12.97
C HIS A 60 0.98 3.86 12.89
N PHE A 61 1.41 4.49 11.79
CA PHE A 61 2.82 4.83 11.63
C PHE A 61 3.18 6.03 12.50
N LYS A 62 4.43 6.07 12.94
CA LYS A 62 4.87 7.10 13.85
C LYS A 62 4.97 8.46 13.18
N ASP A 63 5.45 8.48 11.93
CA ASP A 63 5.66 9.71 11.19
C ASP A 63 4.91 9.62 9.88
N THR A 64 3.84 10.40 9.78
CA THR A 64 2.97 10.40 8.61
C THR A 64 3.73 10.79 7.34
N ASP A 65 4.78 11.58 7.47
CA ASP A 65 5.52 12.07 6.31
C ASP A 65 6.70 11.17 5.95
N ASP A 66 6.97 10.12 6.72
CA ASP A 66 8.09 9.23 6.45
C ASP A 66 7.63 8.03 5.64
N VAL A 67 7.75 8.12 4.32
CA VAL A 67 7.35 7.03 3.43
C VAL A 67 8.20 5.78 3.67
N ASP A 68 9.46 5.94 4.06
CA ASP A 68 10.32 4.79 4.32
C ASP A 68 9.80 3.96 5.49
N GLU A 69 9.15 4.57 6.46
CA GLU A 69 8.55 3.80 7.55
C GLU A 69 7.49 2.85 7.02
N ILE A 70 6.72 3.29 6.04
CA ILE A 70 5.71 2.45 5.41
C ILE A 70 6.37 1.32 4.64
N LEU A 71 7.37 1.66 3.84
CA LEU A 71 8.05 0.68 2.99
C LEU A 71 8.83 -0.34 3.80
N ASP A 72 9.22 0.00 5.02
CA ASP A 72 9.90 -0.92 5.94
C ASP A 72 8.94 -1.77 6.76
N TYR A 73 7.65 -1.51 6.64
CA TYR A 73 6.67 -2.29 7.39
C TYR A 73 6.71 -3.75 6.91
N VAL A 74 6.68 -4.68 7.87
CA VAL A 74 6.84 -6.10 7.57
C VAL A 74 5.47 -6.76 7.43
N ILE A 75 5.26 -7.44 6.30
CA ILE A 75 4.08 -8.25 6.05
C ILE A 75 4.58 -9.64 5.66
N ASP A 76 4.11 -10.65 6.39
CA ASP A 76 4.48 -12.04 6.13
C ASP A 76 5.99 -12.25 6.12
N GLY A 77 6.67 -11.57 7.04
CA GLY A 77 8.10 -11.77 7.25
C GLY A 77 9.01 -10.97 6.33
N LYS A 78 8.45 -10.13 5.45
CA LYS A 78 9.25 -9.31 4.54
C LYS A 78 8.77 -7.88 4.59
N LYS A 79 9.70 -6.94 4.44
CA LYS A 79 9.34 -5.55 4.29
C LYS A 79 8.59 -5.35 2.98
N ILE A 80 7.69 -4.36 2.95
CA ILE A 80 6.98 -4.05 1.72
C ILE A 80 7.97 -3.80 0.60
N ARG A 81 9.07 -3.05 0.86
CA ARG A 81 10.05 -2.74 -0.17
C ARG A 81 10.76 -3.99 -0.71
N ASP A 82 10.84 -5.05 0.10
CA ASP A 82 11.54 -6.27 -0.30
C ASP A 82 10.65 -7.23 -1.04
N GLN A 83 9.35 -6.95 -1.13
CA GLN A 83 8.41 -7.81 -1.85
C GLN A 83 7.52 -7.01 -2.80
N TRP A 84 8.01 -5.86 -3.26
CA TRP A 84 7.19 -4.99 -4.11
C TRP A 84 6.77 -5.68 -5.41
N GLN A 85 7.56 -6.64 -5.89
CA GLN A 85 7.25 -7.35 -7.13
C GLN A 85 6.01 -8.24 -6.99
N ASP A 86 5.68 -8.61 -5.77
CA ASP A 86 4.52 -9.45 -5.50
C ASP A 86 3.28 -8.64 -5.17
N ILE A 87 3.37 -7.32 -5.17
CA ILE A 87 2.25 -6.46 -4.82
C ILE A 87 1.34 -6.27 -6.03
N VAL A 88 0.06 -6.53 -5.84
CA VAL A 88 -0.97 -6.27 -6.83
C VAL A 88 -1.71 -5.01 -6.41
N ILE A 89 -1.86 -4.06 -7.34
CA ILE A 89 -2.58 -2.82 -7.07
C ILE A 89 -4.07 -3.09 -7.25
N VAL A 90 -4.85 -2.83 -6.19
CA VAL A 90 -6.30 -2.92 -6.27
C VAL A 90 -6.87 -1.55 -6.63
N ALA A 91 -6.39 -0.52 -5.96
CA ALA A 91 -6.78 0.85 -6.25
C ALA A 91 -5.69 1.78 -5.73
N MET A 92 -5.45 2.84 -6.47
CA MET A 92 -4.39 3.78 -6.06
C MET A 92 -4.57 5.17 -6.69
#